data_8ab770ed66c2ff5ba774d137bf1f337e
#
_entry.id   8ab770ed66c2ff5ba774d137bf1f337e
#
_cell.length_a   1.000
_cell.length_b   1.000
_cell.length_c   1.000
_cell.angle_alpha   90.00
_cell.angle_beta   90.00
_cell.angle_gamma   90.00
#
_symmetry.space_group_name_H-M   'P 1'
#
loop_
_entity.id
_entity.type
_entity.pdbx_description
1 polymer ?
#
loop_
_entity_poly.entity_id
_entity_poly.type
_entity_poly.pdbx_seq_one_letter_code
_entity_poly.pdbx_strand_id
1 'polypeptide(L)'
;DKTLYITLFSCFGGTMTLMYIMSVLDHALTPSSAKETFKRLAHIFIFLVIGTTYTVYTFKAVTDLFGFIVFCSVWVLCFIGIIMYAIAGSRLELVNIIFYAIAGCASLLICTQLYKALPQKSFAMLIVAGVLYIVGLVFYKIRKVKFMRSISNIILLGASVYLFFSMFFFKF
;
A
#
# COMPACT_ATOMS: atom_id res chain seq x y z
N ASP A 1 21.68 1.32 -13.62
CA ASP A 1 20.69 1.25 -12.56
C ASP A 1 19.54 0.24 -12.72
N LYS A 2 19.67 -0.65 -13.75
CA LYS A 2 18.72 -1.73 -13.99
C LYS A 2 18.62 -2.68 -12.78
N THR A 3 19.74 -2.97 -12.13
CA THR A 3 19.81 -3.84 -10.95
C THR A 3 19.04 -3.25 -9.77
N LEU A 4 19.19 -1.96 -9.50
CA LEU A 4 18.48 -1.26 -8.42
C LEU A 4 16.96 -1.34 -8.61
N TYR A 5 16.49 -1.12 -9.85
CA TYR A 5 15.06 -1.21 -10.14
C TYR A 5 14.52 -2.63 -9.98
N ILE A 6 15.23 -3.64 -10.49
CA ILE A 6 14.83 -5.05 -10.30
C ILE A 6 14.71 -5.38 -8.82
N THR A 7 15.69 -4.92 -8.00
CA THR A 7 15.66 -5.13 -6.55
C THR A 7 14.43 -4.45 -5.90
N LEU A 8 14.20 -3.17 -6.21
CA LEU A 8 13.07 -2.42 -5.65
C LEU A 8 11.72 -3.01 -6.06
N PHE A 9 11.59 -3.41 -7.33
CA PHE A 9 10.39 -4.04 -7.84
C PHE A 9 10.14 -5.42 -7.22
N SER A 10 11.21 -6.20 -7.00
CA SER A 10 11.13 -7.49 -6.31
C SER A 10 10.75 -7.33 -4.84
N CYS A 11 11.29 -6.32 -4.16
CA CYS A 11 10.91 -5.98 -2.79
C CYS A 11 9.42 -5.59 -2.69
N PHE A 12 8.93 -4.76 -3.62
CA PHE A 12 7.51 -4.41 -3.68
C PHE A 12 6.63 -5.66 -3.92
N GLY A 13 6.96 -6.47 -4.91
CA GLY A 13 6.22 -7.70 -5.21
C GLY A 13 6.24 -8.70 -4.04
N GLY A 14 7.38 -8.85 -3.38
CA GLY A 14 7.53 -9.70 -2.20
C GLY A 14 6.69 -9.23 -1.01
N THR A 15 6.75 -7.94 -0.68
CA THR A 15 5.93 -7.37 0.42
C THR A 15 4.44 -7.47 0.12
N MET A 16 4.03 -7.23 -1.11
CA MET A 16 2.64 -7.37 -1.55
C MET A 16 2.15 -8.81 -1.44
N THR A 17 2.94 -9.78 -1.88
CA THR A 17 2.61 -11.20 -1.80
C THR A 17 2.47 -11.65 -0.34
N LEU A 18 3.41 -11.28 0.52
CA LEU A 18 3.35 -11.59 1.96
C LEU A 18 2.13 -10.96 2.63
N MET A 19 1.79 -9.72 2.29
CA MET A 19 0.58 -9.07 2.79
C MET A 19 -0.69 -9.89 2.48
N TYR A 20 -0.84 -10.34 1.23
CA TYR A 20 -2.01 -11.13 0.85
C TYR A 20 -2.02 -12.52 1.48
N ILE A 21 -0.86 -13.19 1.60
CA ILE A 21 -0.76 -14.47 2.31
C ILE A 21 -1.22 -14.31 3.76
N MET A 22 -0.74 -13.30 4.48
CA MET A 22 -1.13 -13.04 5.87
C MET A 22 -2.63 -12.69 5.97
N SER A 23 -3.16 -11.93 5.01
CA SER A 23 -4.59 -11.62 4.94
C SER A 23 -5.46 -12.86 4.69
N VAL A 24 -5.05 -13.77 3.83
CA VAL A 24 -5.75 -15.04 3.59
C VAL A 24 -5.74 -15.90 4.85
N LEU A 25 -4.60 -16.03 5.53
CA LEU A 25 -4.48 -16.78 6.78
C LEU A 25 -5.36 -16.19 7.89
N ASP A 26 -5.43 -14.86 8.02
CA ASP A 26 -6.36 -14.20 8.95
C ASP A 26 -7.82 -14.60 8.69
N HIS A 27 -8.23 -14.72 7.43
CA HIS A 27 -9.60 -15.09 7.08
C HIS A 27 -9.87 -16.60 7.19
N ALA A 28 -8.88 -17.45 6.93
CA ALA A 28 -9.01 -18.90 6.94
C ALA A 28 -9.04 -19.48 8.35
N LEU A 29 -8.38 -18.83 9.32
CA LEU A 29 -8.27 -19.35 10.68
C LEU A 29 -9.51 -19.08 11.53
N THR A 30 -9.84 -20.05 12.37
CA THR A 30 -10.83 -19.88 13.46
C THR A 30 -10.32 -18.86 14.50
N PRO A 31 -11.21 -18.22 15.29
CA PRO A 31 -10.81 -17.30 16.33
C PRO A 31 -9.76 -17.92 17.29
N SER A 32 -8.54 -17.39 17.23
CA SER A 32 -7.39 -17.89 18.00
C SER A 32 -6.32 -16.81 18.11
N SER A 33 -5.36 -17.00 19.00
CA SER A 33 -4.16 -16.14 19.10
C SER A 33 -3.40 -16.08 17.78
N ALA A 34 -3.31 -17.19 17.05
CA ALA A 34 -2.68 -17.24 15.74
C ALA A 34 -3.39 -16.31 14.73
N LYS A 35 -4.71 -16.30 14.69
CA LYS A 35 -5.49 -15.40 13.83
C LYS A 35 -5.17 -13.93 14.11
N GLU A 36 -5.10 -13.54 15.38
CA GLU A 36 -4.75 -12.16 15.74
C GLU A 36 -3.33 -11.79 15.31
N THR A 37 -2.39 -12.72 15.40
CA THR A 37 -1.01 -12.54 14.92
C THR A 37 -0.97 -12.33 13.42
N PHE A 38 -1.66 -13.16 12.63
CA PHE A 38 -1.72 -12.99 11.17
C PHE A 38 -2.42 -11.69 10.75
N LYS A 39 -3.47 -11.30 11.47
CA LYS A 39 -4.11 -10.01 11.28
C LYS A 39 -3.13 -8.85 11.53
N ARG A 40 -2.34 -8.92 12.61
CA ARG A 40 -1.31 -7.91 12.90
C ARG A 40 -0.25 -7.87 11.80
N LEU A 41 0.25 -9.00 11.37
CA LEU A 41 1.24 -9.09 10.29
C LEU A 41 0.69 -8.51 8.97
N ALA A 42 -0.55 -8.85 8.59
CA ALA A 42 -1.18 -8.30 7.40
C ALA A 42 -1.19 -6.77 7.42
N HIS A 43 -1.57 -6.15 8.53
CA HIS A 43 -1.57 -4.68 8.66
C HIS A 43 -0.16 -4.05 8.65
N ILE A 44 0.84 -4.72 9.23
CA ILE A 44 2.25 -4.29 9.15
C ILE A 44 2.71 -4.31 7.68
N PHE A 45 2.37 -5.38 6.94
CA PHE A 45 2.72 -5.47 5.53
C PHE A 45 2.01 -4.44 4.65
N ILE A 46 0.82 -3.93 5.01
CA ILE A 46 0.19 -2.80 4.30
C ILE A 46 1.10 -1.56 4.36
N PHE A 47 1.63 -1.22 5.54
CA PHE A 47 2.58 -0.10 5.66
C PHE A 47 3.85 -0.33 4.84
N LEU A 48 4.39 -1.55 4.83
CA LEU A 48 5.56 -1.89 4.02
C LEU A 48 5.25 -1.79 2.51
N VAL A 49 4.08 -2.21 2.06
CA VAL A 49 3.65 -2.04 0.65
C VAL A 49 3.56 -0.56 0.29
N ILE A 50 3.01 0.29 1.17
CA ILE A 50 2.99 1.74 0.96
C ILE A 50 4.42 2.28 0.86
N GLY A 51 5.28 1.99 1.82
CA GLY A 51 6.67 2.46 1.85
C GLY A 51 7.46 2.02 0.61
N THR A 52 7.37 0.75 0.22
CA THR A 52 8.04 0.23 -0.99
C THR A 52 7.48 0.84 -2.27
N THR A 53 6.18 1.13 -2.34
CA THR A 53 5.56 1.87 -3.45
C THR A 53 6.23 3.23 -3.63
N TYR A 54 6.30 4.02 -2.55
CA TYR A 54 6.97 5.33 -2.60
C TYR A 54 8.44 5.21 -2.96
N THR A 55 9.13 4.20 -2.45
CA THR A 55 10.54 3.94 -2.79
C THR A 55 10.71 3.76 -4.30
N VAL A 56 9.91 2.89 -4.94
CA VAL A 56 10.00 2.65 -6.39
C VAL A 56 9.77 3.93 -7.18
N TYR A 57 8.73 4.69 -6.85
CA TYR A 57 8.40 5.91 -7.60
C TYR A 57 9.38 7.05 -7.33
N THR A 58 9.84 7.25 -6.10
CA THR A 58 10.80 8.32 -5.76
C THR A 58 12.14 8.09 -6.44
N PHE A 59 12.70 6.90 -6.34
CA PHE A 59 14.01 6.63 -6.95
C PHE A 59 14.01 6.69 -8.48
N LYS A 60 12.85 6.61 -9.10
CA LYS A 60 12.74 6.61 -10.56
C LYS A 60 12.16 7.88 -11.15
N ALA A 61 11.19 8.50 -10.49
CA ALA A 61 10.38 9.58 -11.05
C ALA A 61 10.60 10.92 -10.38
N VAL A 62 11.02 10.92 -9.13
CA VAL A 62 11.08 12.13 -8.31
C VAL A 62 12.52 12.39 -7.90
N THR A 63 13.18 13.30 -8.59
CA THR A 63 14.62 13.60 -8.40
C THR A 63 14.88 14.87 -7.60
N ASP A 64 13.83 15.58 -7.20
CA ASP A 64 13.93 16.86 -6.50
C ASP A 64 13.85 16.70 -4.98
N LEU A 65 14.33 17.71 -4.25
CA LEU A 65 14.37 17.74 -2.79
C LEU A 65 12.97 17.59 -2.18
N PHE A 66 11.95 18.21 -2.79
CA PHE A 66 10.59 18.14 -2.28
C PHE A 66 10.05 16.71 -2.27
N GLY A 67 10.23 15.98 -3.36
CA GLY A 67 9.81 14.57 -3.44
C GLY A 67 10.57 13.67 -2.48
N PHE A 68 11.85 13.95 -2.23
CA PHE A 68 12.62 13.23 -1.21
C PHE A 68 12.09 13.49 0.20
N ILE A 69 11.68 14.74 0.51
CA ILE A 69 11.04 15.07 1.80
C ILE A 69 9.73 14.31 1.95
N VAL A 70 8.88 14.26 0.91
CA VAL A 70 7.63 13.48 0.93
C VAL A 70 7.90 12.00 1.16
N PHE A 71 8.90 11.44 0.48
CA PHE A 71 9.33 10.05 0.66
C PHE A 71 9.73 9.75 2.12
N CYS A 72 10.60 10.58 2.71
CA CYS A 72 11.02 10.41 4.10
C CYS A 72 9.83 10.54 5.07
N SER A 73 8.94 11.51 4.84
CA SER A 73 7.75 11.72 5.66
C SER A 73 6.81 10.52 5.64
N VAL A 74 6.61 9.91 4.48
CA VAL A 74 5.77 8.69 4.34
C VAL A 74 6.43 7.52 5.06
N TRP A 75 7.74 7.32 4.95
CA TRP A 75 8.42 6.25 5.69
C TRP A 75 8.34 6.44 7.20
N VAL A 76 8.51 7.66 7.71
CA VAL A 76 8.32 7.97 9.15
C VAL A 76 6.90 7.61 9.58
N LEU A 77 5.90 8.00 8.80
CA LEU A 77 4.50 7.66 9.08
C LEU A 77 4.26 6.14 9.05
N CYS A 78 4.84 5.42 8.10
CA CYS A 78 4.77 3.96 8.03
C CYS A 78 5.41 3.31 9.27
N PHE A 79 6.59 3.76 9.71
CA PHE A 79 7.25 3.24 10.90
C PHE A 79 6.42 3.47 12.17
N ILE A 80 5.86 4.68 12.34
CA ILE A 80 4.97 4.98 13.46
C ILE A 80 3.75 4.04 13.42
N GLY A 81 3.12 3.88 12.26
CA GLY A 81 1.97 2.98 12.08
C GLY A 81 2.29 1.52 12.39
N ILE A 82 3.44 1.02 11.94
CA ILE A 82 3.92 -0.35 12.23
C ILE A 82 4.09 -0.54 13.75
N ILE A 83 4.79 0.37 14.42
CA ILE A 83 5.04 0.29 15.87
C ILE A 83 3.72 0.34 16.64
N MET A 84 2.86 1.30 16.32
CA MET A 84 1.55 1.44 16.98
C MET A 84 0.70 0.18 16.81
N TYR A 85 0.64 -0.40 15.61
CA TYR A 85 -0.15 -1.59 15.38
C TYR A 85 0.47 -2.85 15.99
N ALA A 86 1.78 -2.97 16.01
CA ALA A 86 2.49 -4.07 16.68
C ALA A 86 2.18 -4.11 18.18
N ILE A 87 2.12 -2.94 18.83
CA ILE A 87 1.86 -2.83 20.28
C ILE A 87 0.37 -2.95 20.60
N ALA A 88 -0.47 -2.16 19.94
CA ALA A 88 -1.88 -2.00 20.31
C ALA A 88 -2.85 -2.92 19.53
N GLY A 89 -2.38 -3.52 18.43
CA GLY A 89 -3.17 -4.45 17.61
C GLY A 89 -4.47 -3.85 17.10
N SER A 90 -5.54 -4.63 17.13
CA SER A 90 -6.86 -4.25 16.62
C SER A 90 -7.53 -3.09 17.36
N ARG A 91 -7.03 -2.68 18.53
CA ARG A 91 -7.58 -1.54 19.29
C ARG A 91 -7.44 -0.22 18.54
N LEU A 92 -6.42 -0.08 17.70
CA LEU A 92 -6.15 1.13 16.94
C LEU A 92 -6.48 1.00 15.43
N GLU A 93 -7.36 0.08 15.06
CA GLU A 93 -7.73 -0.17 13.65
C GLU A 93 -8.17 1.11 12.92
N LEU A 94 -8.95 1.98 13.57
CA LEU A 94 -9.38 3.25 12.97
C LEU A 94 -8.21 4.21 12.73
N VAL A 95 -7.29 4.30 13.68
CA VAL A 95 -6.10 5.18 13.55
C VAL A 95 -5.23 4.73 12.38
N ASN A 96 -5.07 3.41 12.21
CA ASN A 96 -4.30 2.88 11.09
C ASN A 96 -4.95 3.15 9.74
N ILE A 97 -6.28 3.06 9.63
CA ILE A 97 -7.02 3.44 8.41
C ILE A 97 -6.77 4.91 8.07
N ILE A 98 -6.74 5.79 9.07
CA ILE A 98 -6.40 7.20 8.88
C ILE A 98 -4.97 7.36 8.38
N PHE A 99 -4.00 6.61 8.92
CA PHE A 99 -2.61 6.64 8.48
C PHE A 99 -2.46 6.16 7.03
N TYR A 100 -3.18 5.08 6.64
CA TYR A 100 -3.21 4.64 5.23
C TYR A 100 -3.78 5.72 4.30
N ALA A 101 -4.85 6.39 4.74
CA ALA A 101 -5.46 7.47 3.96
C ALA A 101 -4.50 8.66 3.81
N ILE A 102 -3.84 9.09 4.89
CA ILE A 102 -2.85 10.17 4.86
C ILE A 102 -1.68 9.80 3.95
N ALA A 103 -1.13 8.59 4.09
CA ALA A 103 -0.05 8.11 3.24
C ALA A 103 -0.48 8.04 1.77
N GLY A 104 -1.70 7.57 1.47
CA GLY A 104 -2.25 7.58 0.13
C GLY A 104 -2.41 8.98 -0.44
N CYS A 105 -2.94 9.92 0.35
CA CYS A 105 -3.10 11.33 -0.05
C CYS A 105 -1.76 12.04 -0.28
N ALA A 106 -0.69 11.65 0.39
CA ALA A 106 0.63 12.20 0.16
C ALA A 106 1.12 12.03 -1.30
N SER A 107 0.60 11.01 -2.03
CA SER A 107 0.88 10.85 -3.47
C SER A 107 0.37 12.01 -4.33
N LEU A 108 -0.66 12.73 -3.87
CA LEU A 108 -1.18 13.90 -4.56
C LEU A 108 -0.17 15.06 -4.57
N LEU A 109 0.67 15.15 -3.54
CA LEU A 109 1.72 16.19 -3.45
C LEU A 109 2.78 16.03 -4.55
N ILE A 110 3.05 14.80 -4.96
CA ILE A 110 4.04 14.48 -6.02
C ILE A 110 3.36 14.12 -7.35
N CYS A 111 2.04 14.29 -7.45
CA CYS A 111 1.26 13.90 -8.63
C CYS A 111 1.75 14.57 -9.92
N THR A 112 2.07 15.86 -9.86
CA THR A 112 2.58 16.63 -11.01
C THR A 112 3.95 16.14 -11.49
N GLN A 113 4.80 15.70 -10.58
CA GLN A 113 6.12 15.14 -10.89
C GLN A 113 5.96 13.75 -11.51
N LEU A 114 5.10 12.92 -10.91
CA LEU A 114 4.76 11.61 -11.44
C LEU A 114 4.14 11.71 -12.86
N TYR A 115 3.25 12.68 -13.11
CA TYR A 115 2.67 12.91 -14.42
C TYR A 115 3.72 13.24 -15.49
N LYS A 116 4.73 14.05 -15.15
CA LYS A 116 5.81 14.41 -16.07
C LYS A 116 6.82 13.29 -16.31
N ALA A 117 7.04 12.43 -15.32
CA ALA A 117 8.08 11.41 -15.35
C ALA A 117 7.58 10.04 -15.84
N LEU A 118 6.29 9.72 -15.62
CA LEU A 118 5.72 8.43 -16.01
C LEU A 118 5.16 8.43 -17.44
N PRO A 119 5.28 7.32 -18.17
CA PRO A 119 4.49 7.10 -19.39
C PRO A 119 2.99 7.22 -19.08
N GLN A 120 2.23 7.77 -20.03
CA GLN A 120 0.80 8.04 -19.85
C GLN A 120 0.00 6.80 -19.39
N LYS A 121 0.36 5.61 -19.90
CA LYS A 121 -0.27 4.33 -19.48
C LYS A 121 0.01 4.00 -18.02
N SER A 122 1.28 4.14 -17.57
CA SER A 122 1.66 3.91 -16.17
C SER A 122 0.95 4.88 -15.23
N PHE A 123 0.90 6.16 -15.59
CA PHE A 123 0.21 7.16 -14.80
C PHE A 123 -1.30 6.89 -14.71
N ALA A 124 -1.95 6.54 -15.81
CA ALA A 124 -3.38 6.18 -15.81
C ALA A 124 -3.65 4.98 -14.89
N MET A 125 -2.82 3.94 -14.94
CA MET A 125 -2.93 2.78 -14.05
C MET A 125 -2.71 3.14 -12.57
N LEU A 126 -1.78 4.06 -12.29
CA LEU A 126 -1.55 4.57 -10.94
C LEU A 126 -2.80 5.28 -10.38
N ILE A 127 -3.44 6.13 -11.18
CA ILE A 127 -4.68 6.83 -10.79
C ILE A 127 -5.81 5.81 -10.53
N VAL A 128 -6.00 4.84 -11.43
CA VAL A 128 -7.01 3.77 -11.25
C VAL A 128 -6.73 3.00 -9.95
N ALA A 129 -5.48 2.63 -9.69
CA ALA A 129 -5.10 1.97 -8.45
C ALA A 129 -5.45 2.82 -7.22
N GLY A 130 -5.12 4.12 -7.23
CA GLY A 130 -5.44 5.04 -6.14
C GLY A 130 -6.94 5.13 -5.86
N VAL A 131 -7.76 5.26 -6.91
CA VAL A 131 -9.23 5.28 -6.78
C VAL A 131 -9.74 3.95 -6.18
N LEU A 132 -9.25 2.81 -6.68
CA LEU A 132 -9.63 1.50 -6.16
C LEU A 132 -9.23 1.31 -4.69
N TYR A 133 -8.07 1.84 -4.26
CA TYR A 133 -7.67 1.82 -2.85
C TYR A 133 -8.63 2.62 -1.98
N ILE A 134 -9.03 3.83 -2.40
CA ILE A 134 -10.01 4.64 -1.67
C ILE A 134 -11.35 3.90 -1.57
N VAL A 135 -11.85 3.38 -2.69
CA VAL A 135 -13.11 2.59 -2.73
C VAL A 135 -12.99 1.38 -1.80
N GLY A 136 -11.89 0.61 -1.88
CA GLY A 136 -11.64 -0.53 -1.01
C GLY A 136 -11.65 -0.18 0.48
N LEU A 137 -11.01 0.94 0.89
CA LEU A 137 -11.02 1.40 2.27
C LEU A 137 -12.43 1.81 2.76
N VAL A 138 -13.23 2.44 1.89
CA VAL A 138 -14.63 2.79 2.21
C VAL A 138 -15.44 1.52 2.46
N PHE A 139 -15.34 0.53 1.56
CA PHE A 139 -16.02 -0.77 1.73
C PHE A 139 -15.52 -1.52 2.97
N TYR A 140 -14.25 -1.44 3.30
CA TYR A 140 -13.68 -2.05 4.51
C TYR A 140 -14.31 -1.51 5.79
N LYS A 141 -14.67 -0.22 5.82
CA LYS A 141 -15.31 0.43 6.97
C LYS A 141 -16.79 0.09 7.11
N ILE A 142 -17.47 -0.27 6.02
CA ILE A 142 -18.90 -0.61 6.04
C ILE A 142 -19.07 -2.04 6.58
N ARG A 143 -19.34 -2.17 7.87
CA ARG A 143 -19.47 -3.48 8.56
C ARG A 143 -20.89 -4.05 8.55
N LYS A 144 -21.87 -3.35 7.93
CA LYS A 144 -23.30 -3.72 8.03
C LYS A 144 -23.70 -4.95 7.19
N VAL A 145 -22.91 -5.35 6.19
CA VAL A 145 -23.25 -6.44 5.26
C VAL A 145 -22.27 -7.59 5.40
N LYS A 146 -22.80 -8.83 5.45
CA LYS A 146 -22.09 -10.10 5.67
C LYS A 146 -21.08 -10.25 4.57
N PHE A 147 -20.39 -10.13 3.91
CA PHE A 147 -19.36 -10.28 2.88
C PHE A 147 -18.63 -8.97 2.47
N MET A 148 -18.96 -7.85 3.10
CA MET A 148 -18.38 -6.57 2.69
C MET A 148 -16.85 -6.53 2.83
N ARG A 149 -16.30 -7.19 3.86
CA ARG A 149 -14.85 -7.32 4.06
C ARG A 149 -14.16 -8.11 2.93
N SER A 150 -14.80 -9.18 2.45
CA SER A 150 -14.28 -9.98 1.33
C SER A 150 -14.31 -9.19 0.02
N ILE A 151 -15.40 -8.44 -0.23
CA ILE A 151 -15.51 -7.55 -1.38
C ILE A 151 -14.43 -6.46 -1.34
N SER A 152 -14.22 -5.83 -0.18
CA SER A 152 -13.14 -4.87 0.03
C SER A 152 -11.77 -5.46 -0.33
N ASN A 153 -11.47 -6.68 0.15
CA ASN A 153 -10.19 -7.34 -0.15
C ASN A 153 -10.01 -7.63 -1.64
N ILE A 154 -11.07 -7.99 -2.37
CA ILE A 154 -11.01 -8.20 -3.82
C ILE A 154 -10.73 -6.86 -4.54
N ILE A 155 -11.38 -5.77 -4.11
CA ILE A 155 -11.13 -4.44 -4.68
C ILE A 155 -9.68 -4.01 -4.41
N LEU A 156 -9.19 -4.20 -3.19
CA LEU A 156 -7.80 -3.88 -2.81
C LEU A 156 -6.79 -4.73 -3.60
N LEU A 157 -7.10 -6.01 -3.84
CA LEU A 157 -6.28 -6.87 -4.70
C LEU A 157 -6.22 -6.31 -6.12
N GLY A 158 -7.37 -5.93 -6.70
CA GLY A 158 -7.44 -5.27 -8.00
C GLY A 158 -6.59 -4.00 -8.05
N ALA A 159 -6.68 -3.15 -7.01
CA ALA A 159 -5.86 -1.95 -6.89
C ALA A 159 -4.36 -2.27 -6.90
N SER A 160 -3.94 -3.30 -6.17
CA SER A 160 -2.54 -3.73 -6.10
C SER A 160 -2.04 -4.28 -7.43
N VAL A 161 -2.88 -4.99 -8.18
CA VAL A 161 -2.56 -5.48 -9.53
C VAL A 161 -2.36 -4.30 -10.49
N TYR A 162 -3.24 -3.30 -10.46
CA TYR A 162 -3.07 -2.08 -11.26
C TYR A 162 -1.79 -1.33 -10.89
N LEU A 163 -1.48 -1.24 -9.60
CA LEU A 163 -0.25 -0.61 -9.11
C LEU A 163 1.00 -1.36 -9.59
N PHE A 164 0.99 -2.70 -9.53
CA PHE A 164 2.05 -3.55 -10.05
C PHE A 164 2.28 -3.31 -11.55
N PHE A 165 1.23 -3.32 -12.36
CA PHE A 165 1.34 -3.05 -13.79
C PHE A 165 1.75 -1.62 -14.09
N SER A 166 1.33 -0.64 -13.29
CA SER A 166 1.81 0.73 -13.42
C SER A 166 3.34 0.81 -13.29
N MET A 167 3.92 0.09 -12.32
CA MET A 167 5.36 -0.01 -12.16
C MET A 167 6.02 -0.80 -13.29
N PHE A 168 5.39 -1.89 -13.77
CA PHE A 168 5.92 -2.72 -14.85
C PHE A 168 6.02 -1.97 -16.19
N PHE A 169 5.02 -1.16 -16.52
CA PHE A 169 5.03 -0.33 -17.74
C PHE A 169 5.94 0.91 -17.62
N PHE A 170 6.56 1.09 -16.51
CA PHE A 170 7.58 2.09 -16.29
C PHE A 170 8.86 1.65 -17.02
N LYS A 171 8.92 1.87 -18.34
CA LYS A 171 10.03 1.43 -19.20
C LYS A 171 11.40 1.82 -18.65
N PHE A 172 12.30 0.86 -18.65
CA PHE A 172 13.74 0.96 -18.41
C PHE A 172 14.46 1.83 -19.45
#